data_423ed6297cfa9824163065d8d8cac966
#
_entry.id   423ed6297cfa9824163065d8d8cac966
#
_cell.length_a   1.000
_cell.length_b   1.000
_cell.length_c   1.000
_cell.angle_alpha   90.00
_cell.angle_beta   90.00
_cell.angle_gamma   90.00
#
_symmetry.space_group_name_H-M   'P 1'
#
loop_
_entity.id
_entity.type
_entity.pdbx_description
1 polymer ?
#
loop_
_entity_poly.entity_id
_entity_poly.type
_entity_poly.pdbx_seq_one_letter_code
_entity_poly.pdbx_strand_id
1 'polypeptide(L)'
;MRKFFFVALIVFFAFGGALAQSPPTLRIVTETPNLPSELFYGDIKVKPLRLRPGTNIPITIDDADFFAAQQYIDFLRRFPDAPGHAHWTGEITECSDPAKRFPGESLDLCTERKRANTSAAFFLSPESNSTAYFVLRVYWGTLGKLLNQPGCPGVPQNLPGHCRPKYTDYITDMATVAQGIVVNDALDPARMNANKHAFVDTFINRAEFQSIYGNLTATQFVDKLAQTTGVPLADADRTALITEAATNKSSVVFKIVDGTNTITDGALQFQTTYGKAYYDKEFDDAFVFMEYVAYLRRNPDQDGFNHWIGKLKQFGNWVDAQMVLAFIKSPEYRNRF
;
A
#
# COMPACT_ATOMS: atom_id res chain seq x y z
N MET A 1 60.32 63.82 35.39
CA MET A 1 60.43 62.52 34.68
C MET A 1 59.11 61.83 34.62
N ARG A 2 58.34 61.97 33.53
CA ARG A 2 57.01 61.31 33.30
C ARG A 2 57.25 60.04 32.49
N LYS A 3 56.95 58.88 33.07
CA LYS A 3 56.99 57.59 32.36
C LYS A 3 55.70 57.38 31.63
N PHE A 4 55.70 57.32 30.31
CA PHE A 4 54.59 56.87 29.49
C PHE A 4 54.61 55.33 29.42
N PHE A 5 53.50 54.68 29.87
CA PHE A 5 53.23 53.28 29.62
C PHE A 5 52.40 53.16 28.32
N PHE A 6 53.01 52.51 27.34
CA PHE A 6 52.30 52.08 26.14
C PHE A 6 51.62 50.74 26.44
N VAL A 7 50.29 50.71 26.44
CA VAL A 7 49.51 49.48 26.46
C VAL A 7 49.26 49.09 25.00
N ALA A 8 49.89 47.98 24.55
CA ALA A 8 49.62 47.39 23.23
C ALA A 8 48.35 46.56 23.33
N LEU A 9 47.28 47.01 22.67
CA LEU A 9 46.04 46.28 22.51
C LEU A 9 46.19 45.22 21.40
N ILE A 10 46.32 43.94 21.78
CA ILE A 10 46.34 42.83 20.81
C ILE A 10 44.87 42.47 20.46
N VAL A 11 44.44 42.84 19.28
CA VAL A 11 43.12 42.45 18.75
C VAL A 11 43.27 41.07 18.11
N PHE A 12 42.74 40.02 18.76
CA PHE A 12 42.56 38.69 18.19
C PHE A 12 41.41 38.71 17.19
N PHE A 13 41.72 38.71 15.90
CA PHE A 13 40.73 38.32 14.89
C PHE A 13 40.54 36.81 14.91
N ALA A 14 39.47 36.37 15.54
CA ALA A 14 38.99 34.99 15.36
C ALA A 14 38.42 34.85 13.94
N PHE A 15 39.21 34.34 13.01
CA PHE A 15 38.70 33.86 11.73
C PHE A 15 37.88 32.59 12.03
N GLY A 16 36.59 32.78 12.26
CA GLY A 16 35.63 31.68 12.17
C GLY A 16 35.62 31.19 10.73
N GLY A 17 36.34 30.08 10.48
CA GLY A 17 36.23 29.36 9.22
C GLY A 17 34.79 28.90 9.05
N ALA A 18 34.03 29.59 8.21
CA ALA A 18 32.76 29.07 7.71
C ALA A 18 33.10 27.76 6.99
N LEU A 19 32.74 26.62 7.60
CA LEU A 19 32.78 25.33 6.93
C LEU A 19 31.86 25.48 5.72
N ALA A 20 32.45 25.61 4.54
CA ALA A 20 31.69 25.63 3.29
C ALA A 20 30.93 24.30 3.21
N GLN A 21 29.63 24.36 3.40
CA GLN A 21 28.75 23.21 3.21
C GLN A 21 28.88 22.77 1.74
N SER A 22 29.20 21.50 1.54
CA SER A 22 29.25 20.96 0.17
C SER A 22 27.92 21.22 -0.53
N PRO A 23 27.95 21.66 -1.80
CA PRO A 23 26.70 21.91 -2.51
C PRO A 23 25.85 20.63 -2.57
N PRO A 24 24.52 20.73 -2.50
CA PRO A 24 23.65 19.59 -2.61
C PRO A 24 23.88 18.87 -3.94
N THR A 25 23.87 17.56 -3.92
CA THR A 25 24.04 16.73 -5.11
C THR A 25 22.71 16.16 -5.59
N LEU A 26 22.59 15.93 -6.89
CA LEU A 26 21.48 15.18 -7.47
C LEU A 26 21.65 13.69 -7.11
N ARG A 27 20.59 13.08 -6.61
CA ARG A 27 20.53 11.64 -6.34
C ARG A 27 19.23 11.03 -6.85
N ILE A 28 19.31 9.81 -7.33
CA ILE A 28 18.13 9.03 -7.72
C ILE A 28 17.84 8.06 -6.58
N VAL A 29 16.59 8.06 -6.10
CA VAL A 29 16.12 7.16 -5.05
C VAL A 29 15.08 6.22 -5.63
N THR A 30 15.31 4.92 -5.50
CA THR A 30 14.39 3.86 -5.89
C THR A 30 13.89 3.18 -4.63
N GLU A 31 12.64 3.42 -4.25
CA GLU A 31 12.03 2.82 -3.06
C GLU A 31 11.67 1.35 -3.28
N THR A 32 11.25 1.02 -4.49
CA THR A 32 10.78 -0.33 -4.84
C THR A 32 11.34 -0.73 -6.20
N PRO A 33 11.85 -1.95 -6.38
CA PRO A 33 12.23 -2.47 -7.68
C PRO A 33 11.07 -2.34 -8.69
N ASN A 34 11.39 -2.01 -9.93
CA ASN A 34 10.43 -1.85 -11.04
C ASN A 34 9.45 -0.68 -10.92
N LEU A 35 9.60 0.22 -9.95
CA LEU A 35 8.87 1.47 -9.91
C LEU A 35 9.74 2.65 -10.39
N PRO A 36 9.10 3.75 -10.85
CA PRO A 36 9.84 4.95 -11.21
C PRO A 36 10.68 5.46 -10.06
N SER A 37 11.96 5.68 -10.32
CA SER A 37 12.87 6.30 -9.37
C SER A 37 12.53 7.76 -9.16
N GLU A 38 12.75 8.27 -7.95
CA GLU A 38 12.57 9.68 -7.62
C GLU A 38 13.90 10.42 -7.68
N LEU A 39 13.86 11.66 -8.16
CA LEU A 39 15.03 12.53 -8.23
C LEU A 39 15.03 13.51 -7.06
N PHE A 40 16.16 13.60 -6.37
CA PHE A 40 16.38 14.55 -5.29
C PHE A 40 17.58 15.45 -5.56
N TYR A 41 17.49 16.70 -5.13
CA TYR A 41 18.61 17.63 -4.99
C TYR A 41 18.82 17.92 -3.51
N GLY A 42 19.85 17.31 -2.93
CA GLY A 42 19.95 17.21 -1.46
C GLY A 42 18.75 16.44 -0.91
N ASP A 43 18.00 17.06 -0.01
CA ASP A 43 16.78 16.49 0.59
C ASP A 43 15.49 17.02 -0.05
N ILE A 44 15.61 17.84 -1.08
CA ILE A 44 14.47 18.37 -1.81
C ILE A 44 14.15 17.45 -2.99
N LYS A 45 12.93 16.91 -3.01
CA LYS A 45 12.43 16.16 -4.16
C LYS A 45 12.28 17.10 -5.36
N VAL A 46 13.00 16.79 -6.43
CA VAL A 46 12.90 17.51 -7.69
C VAL A 46 11.75 16.89 -8.48
N LYS A 47 10.75 17.69 -8.80
CA LYS A 47 9.67 17.29 -9.70
C LYS A 47 10.12 17.54 -11.13
N PRO A 48 10.48 16.51 -11.91
CA PRO A 48 10.84 16.73 -13.30
C PRO A 48 9.60 17.25 -14.05
N LEU A 49 9.81 18.28 -14.86
CA LEU A 49 8.78 18.73 -15.79
C LEU A 49 8.52 17.60 -16.79
N ARG A 50 7.32 17.02 -16.73
CA ARG A 50 6.90 16.00 -17.68
C ARG A 50 6.21 16.68 -18.84
N LEU A 51 6.72 16.47 -20.05
CA LEU A 51 6.13 17.02 -21.26
C LEU A 51 5.58 15.89 -22.12
N ARG A 52 4.46 16.15 -22.79
CA ARG A 52 3.94 15.25 -23.82
C ARG A 52 4.95 15.14 -24.95
N PRO A 53 5.24 13.91 -25.43
CA PRO A 53 6.22 13.71 -26.51
C PRO A 53 5.97 14.63 -27.70
N GLY A 54 7.02 15.32 -28.15
CA GLY A 54 6.95 16.24 -29.29
C GLY A 54 6.23 17.56 -29.04
N THR A 55 5.94 17.90 -27.78
CA THR A 55 5.24 19.15 -27.41
C THR A 55 5.89 19.83 -26.22
N ASN A 56 5.47 21.06 -25.93
CA ASN A 56 5.80 21.78 -24.70
C ASN A 56 4.66 21.75 -23.66
N ILE A 57 3.72 20.80 -23.80
CA ILE A 57 2.54 20.68 -22.92
C ILE A 57 2.93 19.83 -21.71
N PRO A 58 2.85 20.36 -20.48
CA PRO A 58 3.10 19.59 -19.26
C PRO A 58 2.09 18.45 -19.10
N ILE A 59 2.56 17.33 -18.57
CA ILE A 59 1.71 16.21 -18.10
C ILE A 59 1.58 16.36 -16.58
N THR A 60 0.35 16.33 -16.10
CA THR A 60 0.01 16.45 -14.67
C THR A 60 -0.86 15.28 -14.22
N ILE A 61 -1.06 15.15 -12.90
CA ILE A 61 -1.98 14.13 -12.36
C ILE A 61 -3.44 14.37 -12.77
N ASP A 62 -3.75 15.55 -13.32
CA ASP A 62 -5.08 15.86 -13.84
C ASP A 62 -5.29 15.34 -15.28
N ASP A 63 -4.24 14.93 -15.96
CA ASP A 63 -4.35 14.24 -17.26
C ASP A 63 -4.82 12.80 -17.07
N ALA A 64 -5.87 12.41 -17.80
CA ALA A 64 -6.52 11.11 -17.63
C ALA A 64 -5.59 9.92 -17.87
N ASP A 65 -4.72 10.01 -18.87
CA ASP A 65 -3.74 8.99 -19.21
C ASP A 65 -2.67 8.83 -18.12
N PHE A 66 -2.17 9.94 -17.61
CA PHE A 66 -1.20 9.91 -16.51
C PHE A 66 -1.84 9.43 -15.21
N PHE A 67 -3.06 9.88 -14.91
CA PHE A 67 -3.81 9.40 -13.74
C PHE A 67 -4.06 7.90 -13.80
N ALA A 68 -4.54 7.39 -14.94
CA ALA A 68 -4.77 5.95 -15.14
C ALA A 68 -3.46 5.15 -14.94
N ALA A 69 -2.36 5.58 -15.57
CA ALA A 69 -1.06 4.93 -15.39
C ALA A 69 -0.62 4.90 -13.92
N GLN A 70 -0.88 5.99 -13.19
CA GLN A 70 -0.51 6.09 -11.78
C GLN A 70 -1.30 5.12 -10.90
N GLN A 71 -2.54 4.76 -11.23
CA GLN A 71 -3.30 3.76 -10.49
C GLN A 71 -2.64 2.37 -10.57
N TYR A 72 -2.13 1.97 -11.75
CA TYR A 72 -1.36 0.73 -11.87
C TYR A 72 -0.12 0.71 -10.98
N ILE A 73 0.60 1.83 -10.93
CA ILE A 73 1.81 1.96 -10.10
C ILE A 73 1.47 1.94 -8.61
N ASP A 74 0.44 2.67 -8.21
CA ASP A 74 0.10 2.85 -6.80
C ASP A 74 -0.56 1.60 -6.19
N PHE A 75 -1.47 0.95 -6.92
CA PHE A 75 -2.23 -0.20 -6.39
C PHE A 75 -1.66 -1.57 -6.76
N LEU A 76 -1.09 -1.70 -7.97
CA LEU A 76 -0.66 -3.00 -8.51
C LEU A 76 0.86 -3.17 -8.58
N ARG A 77 1.61 -2.10 -8.28
CA ARG A 77 3.09 -2.09 -8.32
C ARG A 77 3.67 -2.54 -9.66
N ARG A 78 3.00 -2.20 -10.75
CA ARG A 78 3.46 -2.46 -12.12
C ARG A 78 3.09 -1.33 -13.07
N PHE A 79 3.71 -1.33 -14.24
CA PHE A 79 3.29 -0.46 -15.33
C PHE A 79 2.01 -0.97 -15.98
N PRO A 80 1.20 -0.06 -16.56
CA PRO A 80 0.01 -0.47 -17.30
C PRO A 80 0.37 -1.28 -18.54
N ASP A 81 -0.46 -2.26 -18.85
CA ASP A 81 -0.56 -2.81 -20.20
C ASP A 81 -1.33 -1.85 -21.12
N ALA A 82 -1.05 -1.92 -22.43
CA ALA A 82 -1.61 -0.94 -23.37
C ALA A 82 -3.16 -0.98 -23.45
N PRO A 83 -3.82 -2.15 -23.51
CA PRO A 83 -5.28 -2.23 -23.54
C PRO A 83 -5.93 -1.67 -22.26
N GLY A 84 -5.43 -2.06 -21.10
CA GLY A 84 -5.97 -1.60 -19.82
C GLY A 84 -5.76 -0.11 -19.61
N HIS A 85 -4.59 0.43 -20.02
CA HIS A 85 -4.34 1.87 -19.99
C HIS A 85 -5.32 2.65 -20.86
N ALA A 86 -5.55 2.17 -22.08
CA ALA A 86 -6.49 2.80 -23.00
C ALA A 86 -7.92 2.76 -22.46
N HIS A 87 -8.34 1.62 -21.87
CA HIS A 87 -9.66 1.47 -21.25
C HIS A 87 -9.88 2.50 -20.14
N TRP A 88 -9.00 2.55 -19.14
CA TRP A 88 -9.17 3.45 -17.99
C TRP A 88 -9.03 4.93 -18.36
N THR A 89 -8.16 5.25 -19.31
CA THR A 89 -8.08 6.61 -19.88
C THR A 89 -9.41 6.98 -20.55
N GLY A 90 -9.98 6.05 -21.33
CA GLY A 90 -11.26 6.22 -22.01
C GLY A 90 -12.40 6.47 -21.04
N GLU A 91 -12.51 5.70 -19.95
CA GLU A 91 -13.51 5.86 -18.89
C GLU A 91 -13.52 7.28 -18.29
N ILE A 92 -12.35 7.89 -18.13
CA ILE A 92 -12.26 9.25 -17.59
C ILE A 92 -12.58 10.29 -18.66
N THR A 93 -12.07 10.12 -19.88
CA THR A 93 -12.23 11.09 -20.97
C THR A 93 -13.61 11.07 -21.61
N GLU A 94 -14.42 10.00 -21.45
CA GLU A 94 -15.79 9.96 -21.98
C GLU A 94 -16.70 11.06 -21.42
N CYS A 95 -16.35 11.67 -20.26
CA CYS A 95 -17.04 12.83 -19.73
C CYS A 95 -17.07 14.05 -20.67
N SER A 96 -16.21 14.08 -21.70
CA SER A 96 -16.25 15.10 -22.75
C SER A 96 -17.56 15.03 -23.55
N ASP A 97 -18.16 13.83 -23.66
CA ASP A 97 -19.48 13.63 -24.25
C ASP A 97 -20.58 13.94 -23.20
N PRO A 98 -21.43 14.97 -23.43
CA PRO A 98 -22.52 15.29 -22.51
C PRO A 98 -23.49 14.13 -22.25
N ALA A 99 -23.64 13.20 -23.21
CA ALA A 99 -24.51 12.03 -23.07
C ALA A 99 -24.02 11.01 -22.04
N LYS A 100 -22.75 11.10 -21.64
CA LYS A 100 -22.11 10.24 -20.62
C LYS A 100 -22.17 10.82 -19.21
N ARG A 101 -22.70 12.04 -19.07
CA ARG A 101 -22.86 12.71 -17.79
C ARG A 101 -24.23 12.44 -17.20
N PHE A 102 -24.33 12.47 -15.88
CA PHE A 102 -25.63 12.46 -15.22
C PHE A 102 -26.42 13.75 -15.53
N PRO A 103 -27.77 13.73 -15.46
CA PRO A 103 -28.54 14.93 -15.64
C PRO A 103 -28.09 16.08 -14.72
N GLY A 104 -27.71 17.20 -15.32
CA GLY A 104 -27.20 18.37 -14.58
C GLY A 104 -25.75 18.29 -14.10
N GLU A 105 -25.02 17.19 -14.39
CA GLU A 105 -23.61 17.03 -14.01
C GLU A 105 -22.70 17.87 -14.94
N SER A 106 -21.81 18.66 -14.35
CA SER A 106 -20.78 19.39 -15.11
C SER A 106 -19.68 18.45 -15.60
N LEU A 107 -18.86 18.92 -16.55
CA LEU A 107 -17.67 18.16 -16.99
C LEU A 107 -16.76 17.83 -15.82
N ASP A 108 -16.48 18.78 -14.94
CA ASP A 108 -15.56 18.61 -13.82
C ASP A 108 -16.09 17.57 -12.82
N LEU A 109 -17.38 17.64 -12.47
CA LEU A 109 -18.00 16.66 -11.55
C LEU A 109 -18.00 15.25 -12.14
N CYS A 110 -18.30 15.10 -13.44
CA CYS A 110 -18.21 13.82 -14.13
C CYS A 110 -16.78 13.28 -14.08
N THR A 111 -15.80 14.11 -14.41
CA THR A 111 -14.38 13.72 -14.42
C THR A 111 -13.90 13.30 -13.02
N GLU A 112 -14.28 14.04 -11.97
CA GLU A 112 -13.99 13.69 -10.59
C GLU A 112 -14.61 12.33 -10.21
N ARG A 113 -15.88 12.14 -10.52
CA ARG A 113 -16.59 10.86 -10.29
C ARG A 113 -15.92 9.71 -11.02
N LYS A 114 -15.58 9.89 -12.31
CA LYS A 114 -14.92 8.86 -13.11
C LYS A 114 -13.52 8.52 -12.58
N ARG A 115 -12.75 9.50 -12.14
CA ARG A 115 -11.46 9.25 -11.46
C ARG A 115 -11.63 8.46 -10.17
N ALA A 116 -12.59 8.83 -9.34
CA ALA A 116 -12.86 8.10 -8.11
C ALA A 116 -13.27 6.65 -8.39
N ASN A 117 -14.14 6.44 -9.38
CA ASN A 117 -14.59 5.11 -9.79
C ASN A 117 -13.44 4.27 -10.37
N THR A 118 -12.63 4.86 -11.26
CA THR A 118 -11.44 4.22 -11.82
C THR A 118 -10.51 3.78 -10.69
N SER A 119 -10.21 4.66 -9.76
CA SER A 119 -9.29 4.36 -8.67
C SER A 119 -9.82 3.26 -7.75
N ALA A 120 -11.09 3.32 -7.37
CA ALA A 120 -11.71 2.27 -6.57
C ALA A 120 -11.72 0.92 -7.29
N ALA A 121 -11.89 0.91 -8.62
CA ALA A 121 -11.85 -0.32 -9.41
C ALA A 121 -10.48 -1.02 -9.33
N PHE A 122 -9.39 -0.28 -9.20
CA PHE A 122 -8.07 -0.88 -8.97
C PHE A 122 -7.97 -1.60 -7.64
N PHE A 123 -8.45 -0.98 -6.55
CA PHE A 123 -8.52 -1.65 -5.25
C PHE A 123 -9.41 -2.88 -5.30
N LEU A 124 -10.60 -2.75 -5.89
CA LEU A 124 -11.60 -3.82 -5.97
C LEU A 124 -11.23 -4.92 -6.97
N SER A 125 -10.18 -4.72 -7.79
CA SER A 125 -9.77 -5.68 -8.80
C SER A 125 -9.36 -7.02 -8.18
N PRO A 126 -9.60 -8.15 -8.88
CA PRO A 126 -9.11 -9.45 -8.44
C PRO A 126 -7.58 -9.48 -8.29
N GLU A 127 -6.86 -8.70 -9.10
CA GLU A 127 -5.40 -8.58 -9.01
C GLU A 127 -4.98 -7.95 -7.68
N SER A 128 -5.53 -6.79 -7.30
CA SER A 128 -5.24 -6.15 -6.03
C SER A 128 -5.63 -7.03 -4.83
N ASN A 129 -6.78 -7.69 -4.91
CA ASN A 129 -7.25 -8.59 -3.86
C ASN A 129 -6.37 -9.83 -3.70
N SER A 130 -5.75 -10.31 -4.79
CA SER A 130 -4.85 -11.47 -4.77
C SER A 130 -3.39 -11.12 -4.48
N THR A 131 -3.02 -9.85 -4.56
CA THR A 131 -1.65 -9.37 -4.27
C THR A 131 -1.62 -8.53 -3.01
N ALA A 132 -2.03 -7.30 -3.08
CA ALA A 132 -1.94 -6.34 -1.99
C ALA A 132 -2.76 -6.77 -0.76
N TYR A 133 -4.05 -7.03 -0.95
CA TYR A 133 -4.91 -7.43 0.15
C TYR A 133 -4.54 -8.82 0.69
N PHE A 134 -4.09 -9.74 -0.16
CA PHE A 134 -3.57 -11.03 0.30
C PHE A 134 -2.37 -10.87 1.24
N VAL A 135 -1.36 -10.08 0.84
CA VAL A 135 -0.17 -9.82 1.69
C VAL A 135 -0.60 -9.21 3.03
N LEU A 136 -1.51 -8.24 3.01
CA LEU A 136 -2.01 -7.62 4.23
C LEU A 136 -2.71 -8.62 5.15
N ARG A 137 -3.52 -9.53 4.60
CA ARG A 137 -4.16 -10.60 5.37
C ARG A 137 -3.15 -11.55 6.00
N VAL A 138 -2.05 -11.88 5.30
CA VAL A 138 -0.98 -12.70 5.88
C VAL A 138 -0.36 -12.00 7.09
N TYR A 139 -0.02 -10.72 6.98
CA TYR A 139 0.50 -9.95 8.11
C TYR A 139 -0.49 -9.90 9.28
N TRP A 140 -1.71 -9.48 9.03
CA TRP A 140 -2.71 -9.30 10.09
C TRP A 140 -3.18 -10.61 10.70
N GLY A 141 -3.34 -11.66 9.89
CA GLY A 141 -3.81 -12.97 10.35
C GLY A 141 -2.77 -13.75 11.12
N THR A 142 -1.49 -13.42 10.96
CA THR A 142 -0.41 -14.11 11.67
C THR A 142 0.20 -13.27 12.78
N LEU A 143 0.54 -12.03 12.49
CA LEU A 143 1.23 -11.15 13.43
C LEU A 143 0.28 -10.21 14.21
N GLY A 144 -0.97 -10.15 13.81
CA GLY A 144 -1.99 -9.27 14.39
C GLY A 144 -2.00 -7.87 13.79
N LYS A 145 -3.13 -7.19 13.95
CA LYS A 145 -3.30 -5.78 13.61
C LYS A 145 -2.69 -4.93 14.72
N LEU A 146 -1.66 -4.19 14.40
CA LEU A 146 -0.98 -3.35 15.38
C LEU A 146 -0.83 -1.91 14.87
N LEU A 147 -1.97 -1.26 14.62
CA LEU A 147 -2.00 0.17 14.32
C LEU A 147 -1.64 1.02 15.55
N ASN A 148 -1.81 0.48 16.77
CA ASN A 148 -1.56 1.16 18.04
C ASN A 148 -0.24 0.80 18.71
N GLN A 149 0.73 0.24 17.96
CA GLN A 149 2.00 -0.14 18.59
C GLN A 149 2.98 1.03 18.66
N PRO A 150 3.84 1.05 19.69
CA PRO A 150 4.93 2.01 19.79
C PRO A 150 5.76 2.06 18.50
N GLY A 151 6.03 3.27 18.00
CA GLY A 151 6.72 3.50 16.72
C GLY A 151 5.82 3.59 15.48
N CYS A 152 4.49 3.38 15.62
CA CYS A 152 3.54 3.70 14.56
C CYS A 152 3.30 5.22 14.47
N PRO A 153 2.94 5.76 13.29
CA PRO A 153 2.52 7.16 13.18
C PRO A 153 1.42 7.49 14.20
N GLY A 154 1.62 8.56 14.98
CA GLY A 154 0.71 8.95 16.06
C GLY A 154 0.96 8.28 17.42
N VAL A 155 1.90 7.34 17.53
CA VAL A 155 2.29 6.70 18.80
C VAL A 155 3.66 7.21 19.25
N PRO A 156 3.89 7.48 20.57
CA PRO A 156 5.17 7.96 21.07
C PRO A 156 6.34 7.06 20.64
N GLN A 157 7.41 7.68 20.10
CA GLN A 157 8.54 6.95 19.51
C GLN A 157 9.50 6.30 20.53
N ASN A 158 9.32 6.55 21.79
CA ASN A 158 10.16 6.02 22.88
C ASN A 158 9.82 4.60 23.32
N LEU A 159 8.83 3.97 22.67
CA LEU A 159 8.43 2.59 22.95
C LEU A 159 8.86 1.67 21.79
N PRO A 160 9.44 0.49 22.06
CA PRO A 160 9.80 -0.45 21.01
C PRO A 160 8.55 -1.06 20.34
N GLY A 161 8.53 -1.08 19.01
CA GLY A 161 7.44 -1.70 18.23
C GLY A 161 7.46 -1.26 16.77
N HIS A 162 6.81 -2.04 15.95
CA HIS A 162 6.67 -1.76 14.51
C HIS A 162 5.20 -1.77 14.12
N CYS A 163 4.78 -0.79 13.30
CA CYS A 163 3.49 -0.88 12.62
C CYS A 163 3.52 -2.13 11.72
N ARG A 164 2.53 -2.97 11.82
CA ARG A 164 2.46 -4.20 11.03
C ARG A 164 1.40 -4.10 9.96
N PRO A 165 1.78 -4.24 8.72
CA PRO A 165 3.15 -4.20 8.18
C PRO A 165 3.72 -2.78 8.19
N LYS A 166 5.06 -2.66 8.17
CA LYS A 166 5.69 -1.39 7.79
C LYS A 166 5.43 -1.13 6.31
N TYR A 167 5.26 0.13 5.95
CA TYR A 167 5.05 0.52 4.55
C TYR A 167 6.08 -0.12 3.60
N THR A 168 7.37 0.01 3.90
CA THR A 168 8.46 -0.51 3.06
C THR A 168 8.42 -2.01 2.88
N ASP A 169 8.15 -2.76 3.95
CA ASP A 169 8.08 -4.21 3.91
C ASP A 169 6.86 -4.66 3.11
N TYR A 170 5.72 -4.01 3.36
CA TYR A 170 4.46 -4.30 2.68
C TYR A 170 4.55 -4.10 1.17
N ILE A 171 5.08 -2.96 0.70
CA ILE A 171 5.19 -2.70 -0.74
C ILE A 171 6.18 -3.64 -1.43
N THR A 172 7.23 -4.07 -0.74
CA THR A 172 8.19 -5.05 -1.24
C THR A 172 7.54 -6.42 -1.38
N ASP A 173 6.79 -6.84 -0.38
CA ASP A 173 6.07 -8.11 -0.38
C ASP A 173 4.95 -8.14 -1.43
N MET A 174 4.21 -7.04 -1.60
CA MET A 174 3.25 -6.89 -2.69
C MET A 174 3.90 -7.10 -4.06
N ALA A 175 5.05 -6.45 -4.29
CA ALA A 175 5.78 -6.58 -5.55
C ALA A 175 6.26 -8.02 -5.78
N THR A 176 6.64 -8.74 -4.72
CA THR A 176 7.04 -10.16 -4.78
C THR A 176 5.87 -11.04 -5.21
N VAL A 177 4.69 -10.87 -4.61
CA VAL A 177 3.50 -11.65 -4.97
C VAL A 177 3.00 -11.30 -6.36
N ALA A 178 3.09 -10.05 -6.78
CA ALA A 178 2.69 -9.58 -8.10
C ALA A 178 3.70 -9.90 -9.22
N GLN A 179 4.86 -10.48 -8.90
CA GLN A 179 5.93 -10.69 -9.87
C GLN A 179 5.49 -11.55 -11.07
N GLY A 180 5.66 -11.00 -12.27
CA GLY A 180 5.34 -11.69 -13.53
C GLY A 180 3.85 -11.86 -13.78
N ILE A 181 2.99 -11.27 -12.97
CA ILE A 181 1.55 -11.19 -13.24
C ILE A 181 1.34 -10.06 -14.24
N VAL A 182 0.81 -10.43 -15.41
CA VAL A 182 0.35 -9.49 -16.44
C VAL A 182 -1.08 -9.88 -16.75
N VAL A 183 -2.00 -8.97 -16.53
CA VAL A 183 -3.41 -9.20 -16.87
C VAL A 183 -3.59 -9.01 -18.36
N ASN A 184 -3.52 -10.11 -19.10
CA ASN A 184 -4.00 -10.19 -20.48
C ASN A 184 -5.31 -10.98 -20.44
N ASP A 185 -6.46 -10.31 -20.39
CA ASP A 185 -7.82 -10.87 -20.41
C ASP A 185 -8.14 -11.97 -19.37
N ALA A 186 -7.13 -12.63 -18.81
CA ALA A 186 -7.21 -13.54 -17.68
C ALA A 186 -5.95 -13.37 -16.84
N LEU A 187 -6.12 -13.08 -15.53
CA LEU A 187 -5.06 -13.29 -14.54
C LEU A 187 -4.51 -14.69 -14.76
N ASP A 188 -3.19 -14.87 -14.79
CA ASP A 188 -2.59 -16.20 -14.76
C ASP A 188 -2.84 -16.82 -13.36
N PRO A 189 -3.94 -17.60 -13.15
CA PRO A 189 -4.32 -18.04 -11.80
C PRO A 189 -3.29 -18.99 -11.23
N ALA A 190 -2.62 -19.78 -12.07
CA ALA A 190 -1.61 -20.73 -11.62
C ALA A 190 -0.37 -20.01 -11.10
N ARG A 191 0.09 -18.98 -11.81
CA ARG A 191 1.23 -18.16 -11.39
C ARG A 191 0.91 -17.37 -10.12
N MET A 192 -0.25 -16.72 -10.08
CA MET A 192 -0.71 -16.00 -8.90
C MET A 192 -0.74 -16.90 -7.68
N ASN A 193 -1.32 -18.08 -7.81
CA ASN A 193 -1.38 -19.06 -6.73
C ASN A 193 0.01 -19.54 -6.30
N ALA A 194 0.90 -19.84 -7.26
CA ALA A 194 2.29 -20.21 -6.96
C ALA A 194 3.03 -19.10 -6.21
N ASN A 195 2.91 -17.84 -6.65
CA ASN A 195 3.53 -16.69 -5.97
C ASN A 195 3.02 -16.53 -4.53
N LYS A 196 1.70 -16.68 -4.32
CA LYS A 196 1.08 -16.59 -2.99
C LYS A 196 1.59 -17.68 -2.05
N HIS A 197 1.68 -18.93 -2.51
CA HIS A 197 2.24 -20.03 -1.73
C HIS A 197 3.72 -19.79 -1.41
N ALA A 198 4.55 -19.45 -2.41
CA ALA A 198 5.97 -19.16 -2.21
C ALA A 198 6.19 -18.00 -1.23
N PHE A 199 5.31 -16.99 -1.26
CA PHE A 199 5.35 -15.90 -0.29
C PHE A 199 5.09 -16.39 1.13
N VAL A 200 4.04 -17.20 1.37
CA VAL A 200 3.75 -17.74 2.70
C VAL A 200 4.88 -18.65 3.18
N ASP A 201 5.43 -19.51 2.30
CA ASP A 201 6.58 -20.39 2.62
C ASP A 201 7.80 -19.59 3.11
N THR A 202 8.05 -18.43 2.49
CA THR A 202 9.12 -17.52 2.91
C THR A 202 8.76 -16.77 4.18
N PHE A 203 7.52 -16.31 4.28
CA PHE A 203 7.02 -15.49 5.39
C PHE A 203 7.07 -16.20 6.73
N ILE A 204 6.67 -17.49 6.77
CA ILE A 204 6.69 -18.27 8.02
C ILE A 204 8.10 -18.52 8.56
N ASN A 205 9.15 -18.35 7.74
CA ASN A 205 10.55 -18.46 8.16
C ASN A 205 11.14 -17.15 8.69
N ARG A 206 10.41 -16.04 8.62
CA ARG A 206 10.88 -14.75 9.16
C ARG A 206 10.99 -14.81 10.67
N ALA A 207 12.02 -14.14 11.21
CA ALA A 207 12.30 -14.13 12.65
C ALA A 207 11.09 -13.69 13.48
N GLU A 208 10.31 -12.74 12.97
CA GLU A 208 9.12 -12.22 13.64
C GLU A 208 8.01 -13.27 13.75
N PHE A 209 7.75 -14.03 12.69
CA PHE A 209 6.82 -15.14 12.72
C PHE A 209 7.32 -16.25 13.64
N GLN A 210 8.59 -16.63 13.52
CA GLN A 210 9.21 -17.68 14.34
C GLN A 210 9.21 -17.33 15.84
N SER A 211 9.33 -16.07 16.19
CA SER A 211 9.25 -15.61 17.59
C SER A 211 7.88 -15.90 18.25
N ILE A 212 6.82 -15.92 17.45
CA ILE A 212 5.44 -16.16 17.91
C ILE A 212 5.08 -17.64 17.79
N TYR A 213 5.45 -18.29 16.67
CA TYR A 213 4.95 -19.61 16.29
C TYR A 213 5.98 -20.74 16.30
N GLY A 214 7.28 -20.40 16.39
CA GLY A 214 8.38 -21.36 16.19
C GLY A 214 8.32 -22.56 17.16
N ASN A 215 8.00 -22.31 18.42
CA ASN A 215 7.99 -23.30 19.48
C ASN A 215 6.59 -23.91 19.77
N LEU A 216 5.57 -23.56 18.99
CA LEU A 216 4.21 -24.04 19.21
C LEU A 216 4.02 -25.45 18.65
N THR A 217 3.32 -26.31 19.41
CA THR A 217 2.78 -27.57 18.90
C THR A 217 1.77 -27.31 17.78
N ALA A 218 1.43 -28.33 16.99
CA ALA A 218 0.43 -28.20 15.92
C ALA A 218 -0.91 -27.65 16.44
N THR A 219 -1.37 -28.14 17.58
CA THR A 219 -2.59 -27.67 18.25
C THR A 219 -2.49 -26.19 18.64
N GLN A 220 -1.42 -25.82 19.35
CA GLN A 220 -1.20 -24.44 19.78
C GLN A 220 -1.05 -23.48 18.58
N PHE A 221 -0.43 -23.95 17.50
CA PHE A 221 -0.24 -23.20 16.28
C PHE A 221 -1.59 -22.85 15.63
N VAL A 222 -2.47 -23.83 15.43
CA VAL A 222 -3.80 -23.60 14.85
C VAL A 222 -4.65 -22.72 15.75
N ASP A 223 -4.65 -22.98 17.05
CA ASP A 223 -5.41 -22.18 18.02
C ASP A 223 -4.93 -20.72 18.06
N LYS A 224 -3.60 -20.49 17.97
CA LYS A 224 -3.03 -19.16 17.92
C LYS A 224 -3.41 -18.40 16.65
N LEU A 225 -3.42 -19.07 15.49
CA LEU A 225 -3.88 -18.46 14.23
C LEU A 225 -5.37 -18.11 14.29
N ALA A 226 -6.20 -19.04 14.77
CA ALA A 226 -7.64 -18.79 14.96
C ALA A 226 -7.87 -17.61 15.91
N GLN A 227 -7.13 -17.53 17.01
CA GLN A 227 -7.17 -16.40 17.94
C GLN A 227 -6.77 -15.08 17.26
N THR A 228 -5.68 -15.09 16.47
CA THR A 228 -5.15 -13.89 15.83
C THR A 228 -6.10 -13.37 14.75
N THR A 229 -6.65 -14.25 13.92
CA THR A 229 -7.66 -13.89 12.92
C THR A 229 -9.01 -13.53 13.54
N GLY A 230 -9.29 -14.09 14.74
CA GLY A 230 -10.58 -13.94 15.41
C GLY A 230 -11.74 -14.57 14.62
N VAL A 231 -11.42 -15.59 13.81
CA VAL A 231 -12.43 -16.36 13.05
C VAL A 231 -12.60 -17.74 13.73
N PRO A 232 -13.81 -18.11 14.11
CA PRO A 232 -14.05 -19.41 14.71
C PRO A 232 -13.85 -20.54 13.69
N LEU A 233 -13.24 -21.63 14.13
CA LEU A 233 -13.10 -22.87 13.37
C LEU A 233 -14.11 -23.88 13.88
N ALA A 234 -14.82 -24.55 12.98
CA ALA A 234 -15.61 -25.73 13.34
C ALA A 234 -14.68 -26.87 13.81
N ASP A 235 -15.14 -27.73 14.70
CA ASP A 235 -14.31 -28.81 15.29
C ASP A 235 -13.65 -29.69 14.23
N ALA A 236 -14.37 -30.02 13.16
CA ALA A 236 -13.85 -30.81 12.05
C ALA A 236 -12.71 -30.08 11.31
N ASP A 237 -12.90 -28.78 10.99
CA ASP A 237 -11.89 -27.96 10.35
C ASP A 237 -10.65 -27.79 11.24
N ARG A 238 -10.87 -27.51 12.52
CA ARG A 238 -9.79 -27.41 13.50
C ARG A 238 -8.97 -28.68 13.58
N THR A 239 -9.61 -29.83 13.63
CA THR A 239 -8.95 -31.15 13.70
C THR A 239 -8.12 -31.42 12.43
N ALA A 240 -8.70 -31.15 11.26
CA ALA A 240 -8.01 -31.29 9.98
C ALA A 240 -6.77 -30.39 9.89
N LEU A 241 -6.91 -29.11 10.29
CA LEU A 241 -5.81 -28.14 10.29
C LEU A 241 -4.69 -28.51 11.28
N ILE A 242 -5.02 -29.05 12.45
CA ILE A 242 -4.03 -29.57 13.42
C ILE A 242 -3.23 -30.73 12.82
N THR A 243 -3.92 -31.66 12.16
CA THR A 243 -3.26 -32.80 11.51
C THR A 243 -2.31 -32.29 10.42
N GLU A 244 -2.74 -31.36 9.61
CA GLU A 244 -1.92 -30.77 8.55
C GLU A 244 -0.75 -29.94 9.09
N ALA A 245 -0.95 -29.17 10.15
CA ALA A 245 0.09 -28.34 10.78
C ALA A 245 1.28 -29.14 11.32
N ALA A 246 1.10 -30.43 11.57
CA ALA A 246 2.18 -31.32 12.00
C ALA A 246 3.27 -31.49 10.90
N THR A 247 2.91 -31.32 9.64
CA THR A 247 3.82 -31.50 8.50
C THR A 247 3.93 -30.27 7.60
N ASN A 248 2.92 -29.42 7.55
CA ASN A 248 2.88 -28.26 6.64
C ASN A 248 2.18 -27.04 7.28
N LYS A 249 2.92 -26.31 8.08
CA LYS A 249 2.44 -25.07 8.73
C LYS A 249 2.11 -23.96 7.70
N SER A 250 2.84 -23.89 6.58
CA SER A 250 2.63 -22.91 5.53
C SER A 250 1.25 -23.06 4.88
N SER A 251 0.88 -24.29 4.53
CA SER A 251 -0.45 -24.60 3.98
C SER A 251 -1.58 -24.20 4.94
N VAL A 252 -1.40 -24.45 6.24
CA VAL A 252 -2.37 -24.06 7.27
C VAL A 252 -2.52 -22.53 7.35
N VAL A 253 -1.42 -21.79 7.34
CA VAL A 253 -1.45 -20.33 7.29
C VAL A 253 -2.23 -19.87 6.05
N PHE A 254 -1.88 -20.41 4.88
CA PHE A 254 -2.54 -20.05 3.63
C PHE A 254 -4.07 -20.30 3.69
N LYS A 255 -4.49 -21.46 4.17
CA LYS A 255 -5.91 -21.83 4.27
C LYS A 255 -6.70 -20.89 5.20
N ILE A 256 -6.09 -20.50 6.32
CA ILE A 256 -6.77 -19.67 7.33
C ILE A 256 -6.82 -18.20 6.89
N VAL A 257 -5.73 -17.65 6.34
CA VAL A 257 -5.65 -16.23 6.03
C VAL A 257 -6.14 -15.86 4.63
N ASP A 258 -6.15 -16.81 3.71
CA ASP A 258 -6.57 -16.59 2.32
C ASP A 258 -7.66 -17.55 1.88
N GLY A 259 -7.35 -18.85 1.87
CA GLY A 259 -8.30 -19.88 1.47
C GLY A 259 -8.77 -19.80 0.01
N THR A 260 -8.12 -18.97 -0.83
CA THR A 260 -8.44 -18.88 -2.26
C THR A 260 -7.45 -19.70 -3.09
N ASN A 261 -7.91 -20.34 -4.17
CA ASN A 261 -6.99 -21.02 -5.09
C ASN A 261 -7.19 -20.62 -6.54
N THR A 262 -8.30 -20.02 -6.89
CA THR A 262 -8.62 -19.68 -8.27
C THR A 262 -9.34 -18.33 -8.36
N ILE A 263 -9.25 -17.74 -9.55
CA ILE A 263 -10.12 -16.64 -9.97
C ILE A 263 -10.95 -17.19 -11.12
N THR A 264 -12.26 -17.14 -10.98
CA THR A 264 -13.19 -17.57 -12.03
C THR A 264 -14.12 -16.42 -12.34
N ASP A 265 -14.27 -16.10 -13.62
CA ASP A 265 -15.10 -14.99 -14.11
C ASP A 265 -14.83 -13.67 -13.37
N GLY A 266 -13.55 -13.38 -13.13
CA GLY A 266 -13.13 -12.16 -12.44
C GLY A 266 -13.39 -12.14 -10.92
N ALA A 267 -13.85 -13.24 -10.32
CA ALA A 267 -14.12 -13.34 -8.89
C ALA A 267 -13.21 -14.34 -8.19
N LEU A 268 -12.81 -14.00 -6.95
CA LEU A 268 -12.07 -14.92 -6.08
C LEU A 268 -12.93 -16.10 -5.66
N GLN A 269 -12.39 -17.31 -5.78
CA GLN A 269 -13.04 -18.53 -5.32
C GLN A 269 -12.42 -18.99 -3.99
N PHE A 270 -13.24 -19.10 -2.96
CA PHE A 270 -12.82 -19.51 -1.63
C PHE A 270 -13.06 -21.03 -1.45
N GLN A 271 -12.02 -21.74 -0.99
CA GLN A 271 -12.09 -23.16 -0.67
C GLN A 271 -12.56 -23.43 0.75
N THR A 272 -12.43 -22.45 1.63
CA THR A 272 -12.74 -22.59 3.05
C THR A 272 -13.68 -21.48 3.51
N THR A 273 -14.64 -21.83 4.35
CA THR A 273 -15.60 -20.87 4.93
C THR A 273 -14.89 -19.90 5.87
N TYR A 274 -13.89 -20.40 6.62
CA TYR A 274 -13.12 -19.56 7.54
C TYR A 274 -12.18 -18.58 6.82
N GLY A 275 -11.57 -18.98 5.70
CA GLY A 275 -10.77 -18.05 4.87
C GLY A 275 -11.63 -16.93 4.30
N LYS A 276 -12.84 -17.26 3.81
CA LYS A 276 -13.79 -16.23 3.36
C LYS A 276 -14.26 -15.33 4.51
N ALA A 277 -14.57 -15.91 5.66
CA ALA A 277 -14.98 -15.12 6.82
C ALA A 277 -13.90 -14.13 7.28
N TYR A 278 -12.61 -14.54 7.21
CA TYR A 278 -11.50 -13.66 7.51
C TYR A 278 -11.33 -12.56 6.45
N TYR A 279 -11.46 -12.91 5.18
CA TYR A 279 -11.46 -11.93 4.09
C TYR A 279 -12.53 -10.86 4.30
N ASP A 280 -13.79 -11.26 4.51
CA ASP A 280 -14.90 -10.34 4.68
C ASP A 280 -14.73 -9.44 5.92
N LYS A 281 -14.26 -10.03 7.02
CA LYS A 281 -14.05 -9.33 8.29
C LYS A 281 -13.03 -8.19 8.17
N GLU A 282 -11.96 -8.40 7.42
CA GLU A 282 -10.87 -7.44 7.33
C GLU A 282 -11.01 -6.46 6.17
N PHE A 283 -12.02 -6.60 5.33
CA PHE A 283 -12.13 -5.88 4.05
C PHE A 283 -12.13 -4.36 4.19
N ASP A 284 -12.99 -3.80 5.05
CA ASP A 284 -13.09 -2.34 5.22
C ASP A 284 -11.81 -1.75 5.82
N ASP A 285 -11.24 -2.41 6.81
CA ASP A 285 -9.98 -1.99 7.43
C ASP A 285 -8.83 -2.04 6.43
N ALA A 286 -8.81 -3.09 5.58
CA ALA A 286 -7.82 -3.22 4.52
C ALA A 286 -8.01 -2.14 3.46
N PHE A 287 -9.23 -1.82 3.10
CA PHE A 287 -9.53 -0.75 2.16
C PHE A 287 -8.93 0.57 2.63
N VAL A 288 -9.21 0.97 3.86
CA VAL A 288 -8.63 2.19 4.44
C VAL A 288 -7.10 2.13 4.46
N PHE A 289 -6.53 1.02 4.93
CA PHE A 289 -5.07 0.87 5.01
C PHE A 289 -4.40 1.03 3.64
N MET A 290 -4.96 0.36 2.63
CA MET A 290 -4.40 0.35 1.27
C MET A 290 -4.52 1.72 0.58
N GLU A 291 -5.56 2.50 0.86
CA GLU A 291 -5.66 3.89 0.38
C GLU A 291 -4.48 4.75 0.88
N TYR A 292 -4.13 4.64 2.16
CA TYR A 292 -2.95 5.33 2.70
C TYR A 292 -1.66 4.87 2.03
N VAL A 293 -1.49 3.56 1.86
CA VAL A 293 -0.30 3.01 1.22
C VAL A 293 -0.18 3.43 -0.24
N ALA A 294 -1.28 3.33 -1.00
CA ALA A 294 -1.28 3.65 -2.42
C ALA A 294 -1.10 5.16 -2.66
N TYR A 295 -1.97 5.98 -2.09
CA TYR A 295 -1.96 7.41 -2.38
C TYR A 295 -0.89 8.18 -1.62
N LEU A 296 -0.71 7.88 -0.33
CA LEU A 296 0.14 8.69 0.55
C LEU A 296 1.53 8.09 0.77
N ARG A 297 1.77 6.85 0.30
CA ARG A 297 3.04 6.13 0.44
C ARG A 297 3.54 6.04 1.88
N ARG A 298 2.62 5.84 2.81
CA ARG A 298 2.90 5.67 4.23
C ARG A 298 1.85 4.81 4.92
N ASN A 299 2.16 4.37 6.14
CA ASN A 299 1.15 3.79 7.00
C ASN A 299 0.11 4.84 7.42
N PRO A 300 -1.16 4.46 7.65
CA PRO A 300 -2.13 5.36 8.26
C PRO A 300 -1.70 5.74 9.67
N ASP A 301 -1.96 6.99 10.03
CA ASP A 301 -2.02 7.37 11.44
C ASP A 301 -3.36 6.89 12.05
N GLN A 302 -3.37 6.73 13.38
CA GLN A 302 -4.52 6.11 14.05
C GLN A 302 -5.81 6.94 13.92
N ASP A 303 -5.70 8.26 14.04
CA ASP A 303 -6.87 9.14 14.00
C ASP A 303 -7.48 9.17 12.60
N GLY A 304 -6.64 9.27 11.57
CA GLY A 304 -7.05 9.20 10.17
C GLY A 304 -7.67 7.84 9.82
N PHE A 305 -7.08 6.75 10.28
CA PHE A 305 -7.63 5.42 10.10
C PHE A 305 -9.02 5.29 10.74
N ASN A 306 -9.15 5.66 12.00
CA ASN A 306 -10.42 5.60 12.74
C ASN A 306 -11.48 6.49 12.10
N HIS A 307 -11.09 7.68 11.60
CA HIS A 307 -12.00 8.57 10.90
C HIS A 307 -12.63 7.89 9.68
N TRP A 308 -11.81 7.28 8.82
CA TRP A 308 -12.30 6.65 7.59
C TRP A 308 -13.11 5.38 7.86
N ILE A 309 -12.70 4.54 8.82
CA ILE A 309 -13.52 3.40 9.28
C ILE A 309 -14.87 3.87 9.81
N GLY A 310 -14.89 4.96 10.59
CA GLY A 310 -16.12 5.58 11.06
C GLY A 310 -17.03 6.04 9.91
N LYS A 311 -16.45 6.64 8.87
CA LYS A 311 -17.18 7.06 7.66
C LYS A 311 -17.73 5.87 6.88
N LEU A 312 -16.95 4.81 6.65
CA LEU A 312 -17.43 3.61 5.97
C LEU A 312 -18.59 2.97 6.74
N LYS A 313 -18.50 2.86 8.05
CA LYS A 313 -19.59 2.35 8.90
C LYS A 313 -20.83 3.22 8.88
N GLN A 314 -20.66 4.56 8.81
CA GLN A 314 -21.77 5.51 8.77
C GLN A 314 -22.54 5.43 7.45
N PHE A 315 -21.82 5.33 6.33
CA PHE A 315 -22.41 5.43 4.99
C PHE A 315 -22.61 4.06 4.32
N GLY A 316 -21.99 3.01 4.84
CA GLY A 316 -22.09 1.66 4.30
C GLY A 316 -21.31 1.40 3.02
N ASN A 317 -20.70 2.43 2.42
CA ASN A 317 -19.85 2.29 1.23
C ASN A 317 -18.89 3.47 1.07
N TRP A 318 -17.86 3.28 0.24
CA TRP A 318 -16.81 4.27 0.00
C TRP A 318 -17.26 5.47 -0.87
N VAL A 319 -18.29 5.28 -1.69
CA VAL A 319 -18.82 6.34 -2.58
C VAL A 319 -19.48 7.44 -1.76
N ASP A 320 -20.42 7.07 -0.91
CA ASP A 320 -21.14 8.01 -0.05
C ASP A 320 -20.21 8.59 1.03
N ALA A 321 -19.23 7.80 1.49
CA ALA A 321 -18.16 8.28 2.37
C ALA A 321 -17.22 9.28 1.69
N GLN A 322 -17.24 9.37 0.35
CA GLN A 322 -16.36 10.20 -0.49
C GLN A 322 -14.86 9.95 -0.22
N MET A 323 -14.51 8.76 0.25
CA MET A 323 -13.18 8.46 0.75
C MET A 323 -12.11 8.53 -0.35
N VAL A 324 -12.32 7.80 -1.44
CA VAL A 324 -11.38 7.78 -2.58
C VAL A 324 -11.18 9.18 -3.14
N LEU A 325 -12.27 9.95 -3.31
CA LEU A 325 -12.22 11.31 -3.81
C LEU A 325 -11.39 12.23 -2.88
N ALA A 326 -11.54 12.07 -1.56
CA ALA A 326 -10.78 12.84 -0.59
C ALA A 326 -9.27 12.55 -0.71
N PHE A 327 -8.87 11.28 -0.90
CA PHE A 327 -7.47 10.91 -1.08
C PHE A 327 -6.89 11.49 -2.38
N ILE A 328 -7.54 11.31 -3.52
CA ILE A 328 -7.02 11.80 -4.81
C ILE A 328 -7.00 13.33 -4.91
N LYS A 329 -7.81 14.03 -4.12
CA LYS A 329 -7.81 15.51 -4.02
C LYS A 329 -6.89 16.03 -2.92
N SER A 330 -6.36 15.18 -2.05
CA SER A 330 -5.52 15.61 -0.93
C SER A 330 -4.24 16.31 -1.43
N PRO A 331 -3.80 17.37 -0.75
CA PRO A 331 -2.51 17.99 -1.06
C PRO A 331 -1.35 17.00 -0.95
N GLU A 332 -1.41 16.05 -0.01
CA GLU A 332 -0.37 15.03 0.19
C GLU A 332 -0.22 14.12 -1.04
N TYR A 333 -1.32 13.65 -1.63
CA TYR A 333 -1.27 12.90 -2.88
C TYR A 333 -0.79 13.76 -4.06
N ARG A 334 -1.42 14.92 -4.26
CA ARG A 334 -1.13 15.79 -5.41
C ARG A 334 0.29 16.35 -5.39
N ASN A 335 0.87 16.56 -4.22
CA ASN A 335 2.24 17.01 -4.05
C ASN A 335 3.30 15.96 -4.42
N ARG A 336 2.91 14.73 -4.72
CA ARG A 336 3.80 13.70 -5.27
C ARG A 336 4.20 13.95 -6.73
N PHE A 337 3.43 14.77 -7.44
CA PHE A 337 3.53 14.96 -8.90
C PHE A 337 3.91 16.40 -9.34
#